data_4cd9d30b142491391cc9ae38d3d943f1
#
_entry.id   4cd9d30b142491391cc9ae38d3d943f1
#
_cell.length_a   1.000
_cell.length_b   1.000
_cell.length_c   1.000
_cell.angle_alpha   90.00
_cell.angle_beta   90.00
_cell.angle_gamma   90.00
#
_symmetry.space_group_name_H-M   'P 1'
#
loop_
_entity.id
_entity.type
_entity.pdbx_description
1 polymer ?
#
loop_
_entity_poly.entity_id
_entity_poly.type
_entity_poly.pdbx_seq_one_letter_code
_entity_poly.pdbx_strand_id
1 'polypeptide(L)'
;SKEVILLQNYRWVMLKNRDEINYSYNRHYHKMLGMNVDTYTIEKLFLQLDPNFEGLRDLKEEYIQFNHTEYDNEFDVLLDLNALIDKYDKSDQSIFRDFAGFLRRNLRPIVNSFTRIKVYRKSARTEKEYYARLSNGPMESFNRKPKDLKRDSRGFSDFNYTRNRILWATR
;
A
#
# COMPACT_ATOMS: atom_id res chain seq x y z
N SER A 1 -6.57 14.48 27.76
CA SER A 1 -7.84 14.75 27.05
C SER A 1 -8.24 13.52 26.25
N LYS A 2 -9.53 13.32 26.05
CA LYS A 2 -10.06 12.21 25.23
C LYS A 2 -9.54 12.27 23.79
N GLU A 3 -9.35 13.45 23.26
CA GLU A 3 -8.80 13.70 21.92
C GLU A 3 -7.39 13.15 21.76
N VAL A 4 -6.52 13.37 22.76
CA VAL A 4 -5.16 12.84 22.75
C VAL A 4 -5.16 11.31 22.73
N ILE A 5 -6.08 10.68 23.47
CA ILE A 5 -6.23 9.22 23.49
C ILE A 5 -6.65 8.71 22.11
N LEU A 6 -7.62 9.39 21.47
CA LEU A 6 -8.06 9.05 20.11
C LEU A 6 -6.92 9.16 19.11
N LEU A 7 -6.19 10.28 19.11
CA LEU A 7 -5.07 10.49 18.18
C LEU A 7 -3.91 9.52 18.38
N GLN A 8 -3.60 9.13 19.62
CA GLN A 8 -2.49 8.21 19.88
C GLN A 8 -2.83 6.76 19.58
N ASN A 9 -4.02 6.30 19.96
CA ASN A 9 -4.37 4.88 19.95
C ASN A 9 -5.15 4.46 18.71
N TYR A 10 -5.84 5.40 18.03
CA TYR A 10 -6.77 5.09 16.95
C TYR A 10 -6.41 5.75 15.61
N ARG A 11 -5.15 6.16 15.45
CA ARG A 11 -4.64 6.67 14.17
C ARG A 11 -4.82 5.71 12.98
N TRP A 12 -5.06 4.44 13.25
CA TRP A 12 -5.37 3.45 12.23
C TRP A 12 -6.61 3.82 11.39
N VAL A 13 -7.53 4.61 11.95
CA VAL A 13 -8.69 5.14 11.21
C VAL A 13 -8.25 5.89 9.96
N MET A 14 -7.15 6.65 10.03
CA MET A 14 -6.60 7.37 8.88
C MET A 14 -5.62 6.56 8.05
N LEU A 15 -4.88 5.64 8.68
CA LEU A 15 -3.76 4.93 8.05
C LEU A 15 -4.20 3.68 7.31
N LYS A 16 -5.15 2.91 7.85
CA LYS A 16 -5.67 1.71 7.19
C LYS A 16 -6.62 2.07 6.05
N ASN A 17 -6.68 1.19 5.05
CA ASN A 17 -7.69 1.25 4.02
C ASN A 17 -9.05 0.85 4.60
N ARG A 18 -10.14 1.37 4.07
CA ARG A 18 -11.50 1.06 4.58
C ARG A 18 -11.83 -0.42 4.50
N ASP A 19 -11.42 -1.09 3.45
CA ASP A 19 -11.60 -2.53 3.22
C ASP A 19 -10.78 -3.42 4.18
N GLU A 20 -9.69 -2.88 4.75
CA GLU A 20 -8.84 -3.57 5.73
C GLU A 20 -9.35 -3.41 7.18
N ILE A 21 -10.34 -2.56 7.40
CA ILE A 21 -10.89 -2.33 8.73
C ILE A 21 -11.93 -3.40 9.03
N ASN A 22 -11.64 -4.22 10.05
CA ASN A 22 -12.63 -5.17 10.56
C ASN A 22 -13.64 -4.43 11.44
N TYR A 23 -14.77 -4.06 10.85
CA TYR A 23 -15.84 -3.42 11.58
C TYR A 23 -16.56 -4.45 12.46
N SER A 24 -16.51 -4.24 13.77
CA SER A 24 -17.21 -5.04 14.77
C SER A 24 -18.27 -4.20 15.46
N TYR A 25 -19.47 -4.77 15.60
CA TYR A 25 -20.56 -4.19 16.40
C TYR A 25 -20.47 -4.57 17.88
N ASN A 26 -19.45 -5.34 18.29
CA ASN A 26 -19.26 -5.72 19.68
C ASN A 26 -18.81 -4.52 20.49
N ARG A 27 -19.75 -3.97 21.26
CA ARG A 27 -19.49 -2.84 22.14
C ARG A 27 -18.80 -3.31 23.42
N HIS A 28 -17.76 -2.60 23.79
CA HIS A 28 -17.06 -2.77 25.06
C HIS A 28 -16.85 -1.45 25.75
N TYR A 29 -16.81 -1.48 27.08
CA TYR A 29 -16.57 -0.25 27.85
C TYR A 29 -15.10 0.15 27.76
N HIS A 30 -14.84 1.34 27.21
CA HIS A 30 -13.51 1.92 27.11
C HIS A 30 -13.27 2.86 28.29
N LYS A 31 -12.48 2.43 29.27
CA LYS A 31 -12.25 3.13 30.54
C LYS A 31 -11.78 4.57 30.36
N MET A 32 -10.83 4.83 29.45
CA MET A 32 -10.24 6.15 29.24
C MET A 32 -11.18 7.10 28.47
N LEU A 33 -12.05 6.59 27.63
CA LEU A 33 -13.08 7.38 26.95
C LEU A 33 -14.34 7.54 27.81
N GLY A 34 -14.53 6.67 28.81
CA GLY A 34 -15.66 6.70 29.73
C GLY A 34 -16.99 6.33 29.08
N MET A 35 -16.96 5.49 28.03
CA MET A 35 -18.14 5.11 27.25
C MET A 35 -18.00 3.73 26.59
N ASN A 36 -19.13 3.15 26.20
CA ASN A 36 -19.14 1.95 25.38
C ASN A 36 -18.83 2.31 23.93
N VAL A 37 -17.86 1.63 23.35
CA VAL A 37 -17.39 1.87 21.98
C VAL A 37 -17.32 0.54 21.19
N ASP A 38 -17.59 0.67 19.92
CA ASP A 38 -17.29 -0.32 18.87
C ASP A 38 -16.41 0.35 17.81
N THR A 39 -16.02 -0.40 16.79
CA THR A 39 -15.15 0.12 15.71
C THR A 39 -15.76 1.34 15.00
N TYR A 40 -17.05 1.33 14.74
CA TYR A 40 -17.77 2.46 14.13
C TYR A 40 -17.78 3.70 15.02
N THR A 41 -18.05 3.51 16.32
CA THR A 41 -18.05 4.61 17.28
C THR A 41 -16.68 5.26 17.37
N ILE A 42 -15.62 4.47 17.40
CA ILE A 42 -14.24 4.96 17.43
C ILE A 42 -13.91 5.74 16.15
N GLU A 43 -14.24 5.19 14.99
CA GLU A 43 -14.05 5.87 13.71
C GLU A 43 -14.77 7.23 13.67
N LYS A 44 -16.04 7.25 14.04
CA LYS A 44 -16.83 8.48 14.09
C LYS A 44 -16.23 9.52 15.04
N LEU A 45 -15.86 9.11 16.25
CA LEU A 45 -15.23 9.99 17.22
C LEU A 45 -13.88 10.53 16.72
N PHE A 46 -13.10 9.70 16.05
CA PHE A 46 -11.81 10.11 15.50
C PHE A 46 -11.99 11.13 14.37
N LEU A 47 -12.88 10.88 13.42
CA LEU A 47 -13.13 11.79 12.30
C LEU A 47 -13.73 13.13 12.74
N GLN A 48 -14.44 13.16 13.86
CA GLN A 48 -14.97 14.39 14.44
C GLN A 48 -13.93 15.26 15.16
N LEU A 49 -12.69 14.78 15.33
CA LEU A 49 -11.61 15.58 15.96
C LEU A 49 -11.20 16.78 15.11
N ASP A 50 -11.28 16.64 13.80
CA ASP A 50 -11.00 17.72 12.86
C ASP A 50 -11.95 17.62 11.66
N PRO A 51 -12.60 18.74 11.25
CA PRO A 51 -13.54 18.73 10.12
C PRO A 51 -12.90 18.32 8.79
N ASN A 52 -11.57 18.38 8.68
CA ASN A 52 -10.85 17.98 7.45
C ASN A 52 -10.57 16.48 7.39
N PHE A 53 -10.63 15.73 8.49
CA PHE A 53 -10.20 14.32 8.52
C PHE A 53 -11.00 13.42 7.58
N GLU A 54 -12.29 13.65 7.48
CA GLU A 54 -13.13 12.86 6.56
C GLU A 54 -12.71 13.09 5.12
N GLY A 55 -12.56 14.36 4.69
CA GLY A 55 -12.12 14.70 3.33
C GLY A 55 -10.71 14.22 3.01
N LEU A 56 -9.78 14.31 3.97
CA LEU A 56 -8.41 13.77 3.81
C LEU A 56 -8.42 12.26 3.61
N ARG A 57 -9.26 11.56 4.38
CA ARG A 57 -9.43 10.13 4.26
C ARG A 57 -10.03 9.75 2.91
N ASP A 58 -11.02 10.47 2.44
CA ASP A 58 -11.66 10.22 1.13
C ASP A 58 -10.65 10.39 -0.01
N LEU A 59 -9.83 11.45 0.01
CA LEU A 59 -8.78 11.64 -0.99
C LEU A 59 -7.75 10.49 -0.99
N LYS A 60 -7.39 9.98 0.19
CA LYS A 60 -6.51 8.80 0.29
C LYS A 60 -7.17 7.57 -0.31
N GLU A 61 -8.43 7.30 0.02
CA GLU A 61 -9.16 6.13 -0.48
C GLU A 61 -9.34 6.15 -2.01
N GLU A 62 -9.51 7.32 -2.61
CA GLU A 62 -9.57 7.46 -4.07
C GLU A 62 -8.28 7.00 -4.74
N TYR A 63 -7.11 7.36 -4.19
CA TYR A 63 -5.84 6.86 -4.72
C TYR A 63 -5.68 5.35 -4.55
N ILE A 64 -6.16 4.81 -3.44
CA ILE A 64 -6.16 3.36 -3.21
C ILE A 64 -7.08 2.68 -4.22
N GLN A 65 -8.28 3.22 -4.43
CA GLN A 65 -9.23 2.71 -5.43
C GLN A 65 -8.63 2.75 -6.83
N PHE A 66 -7.99 3.85 -7.22
CA PHE A 66 -7.27 3.94 -8.48
C PHE A 66 -6.25 2.81 -8.63
N ASN A 67 -5.45 2.54 -7.58
CA ASN A 67 -4.47 1.45 -7.62
C ASN A 67 -5.09 0.04 -7.68
N HIS A 68 -6.28 -0.15 -7.13
CA HIS A 68 -7.00 -1.43 -7.16
C HIS A 68 -7.82 -1.62 -8.44
N THR A 69 -8.07 -0.57 -9.20
CA THR A 69 -8.82 -0.64 -10.44
C THR A 69 -8.06 -1.46 -11.49
N GLU A 70 -8.78 -2.32 -12.16
CA GLU A 70 -8.27 -3.06 -13.31
C GLU A 70 -8.53 -2.26 -14.58
N TYR A 71 -7.47 -1.96 -15.30
CA TYR A 71 -7.55 -1.20 -16.56
C TYR A 71 -7.22 -2.10 -17.72
N ASP A 72 -7.94 -1.92 -18.82
CA ASP A 72 -7.73 -2.68 -20.04
C ASP A 72 -6.63 -2.08 -20.93
N ASN A 73 -6.37 -0.79 -20.78
CA ASN A 73 -5.37 -0.09 -21.58
C ASN A 73 -4.70 1.06 -20.81
N GLU A 74 -3.56 1.51 -21.34
CA GLU A 74 -2.75 2.59 -20.77
C GLU A 74 -3.46 3.94 -20.78
N PHE A 75 -4.33 4.20 -21.75
CA PHE A 75 -5.01 5.47 -21.88
C PHE A 75 -5.97 5.73 -20.71
N ASP A 76 -6.73 4.71 -20.29
CA ASP A 76 -7.66 4.83 -19.17
C ASP A 76 -6.91 5.07 -17.85
N VAL A 77 -5.75 4.41 -17.65
CA VAL A 77 -4.88 4.68 -16.50
C VAL A 77 -4.42 6.14 -16.49
N LEU A 78 -3.99 6.66 -17.65
CA LEU A 78 -3.55 8.04 -17.77
C LEU A 78 -4.69 9.04 -17.50
N LEU A 79 -5.88 8.74 -17.97
CA LEU A 79 -7.07 9.59 -17.78
C LEU A 79 -7.39 9.72 -16.28
N ASP A 80 -7.52 8.60 -15.60
CA ASP A 80 -7.85 8.57 -14.17
C ASP A 80 -6.74 9.15 -13.30
N LEU A 81 -5.47 8.87 -13.63
CA LEU A 81 -4.34 9.44 -12.91
C LEU A 81 -4.28 10.97 -13.05
N ASN A 82 -4.52 11.50 -14.24
CA ASN A 82 -4.59 12.96 -14.44
C ASN A 82 -5.78 13.59 -13.69
N ALA A 83 -6.94 12.94 -13.68
CA ALA A 83 -8.09 13.40 -12.92
C ALA A 83 -7.78 13.47 -11.41
N LEU A 84 -7.08 12.47 -10.86
CA LEU A 84 -6.62 12.49 -9.47
C LEU A 84 -5.61 13.62 -9.21
N ILE A 85 -4.62 13.80 -10.09
CA ILE A 85 -3.64 14.87 -9.99
C ILE A 85 -4.32 16.23 -9.95
N ASP A 86 -5.26 16.48 -10.85
CA ASP A 86 -6.01 17.75 -10.92
C ASP A 86 -6.86 17.98 -9.67
N LYS A 87 -7.43 16.92 -9.11
CA LYS A 87 -8.19 16.98 -7.87
C LYS A 87 -7.29 17.33 -6.68
N TYR A 88 -6.13 16.70 -6.58
CA TYR A 88 -5.19 16.94 -5.49
C TYR A 88 -4.54 18.31 -5.57
N ASP A 89 -4.24 18.82 -6.77
CA ASP A 89 -3.75 20.19 -6.96
C ASP A 89 -4.72 21.25 -6.43
N LYS A 90 -6.02 20.99 -6.51
CA LYS A 90 -7.08 21.88 -6.01
C LYS A 90 -7.39 21.69 -4.54
N SER A 91 -6.74 20.76 -3.85
CA SER A 91 -6.96 20.51 -2.43
C SER A 91 -6.45 21.67 -1.57
N ASP A 92 -7.19 22.03 -0.55
CA ASP A 92 -6.77 23.02 0.46
C ASP A 92 -5.58 22.52 1.29
N GLN A 93 -5.34 21.22 1.32
CA GLN A 93 -4.27 20.58 2.09
C GLN A 93 -2.97 20.50 1.30
N SER A 94 -1.90 21.11 1.83
CA SER A 94 -0.59 21.15 1.16
C SER A 94 -0.04 19.75 0.85
N ILE A 95 -0.27 18.78 1.74
CA ILE A 95 0.21 17.40 1.56
C ILE A 95 -0.32 16.76 0.26
N PHE A 96 -1.58 17.04 -0.13
CA PHE A 96 -2.14 16.50 -1.38
C PHE A 96 -1.62 17.26 -2.60
N ARG A 97 -1.39 18.58 -2.50
CA ARG A 97 -0.73 19.34 -3.59
C ARG A 97 0.70 18.85 -3.82
N ASP A 98 1.46 18.60 -2.75
CA ASP A 98 2.80 18.03 -2.85
C ASP A 98 2.78 16.63 -3.47
N PHE A 99 1.78 15.83 -3.10
CA PHE A 99 1.57 14.49 -3.66
C PHE A 99 1.18 14.57 -5.15
N ALA A 100 0.33 15.51 -5.55
CA ALA A 100 0.04 15.76 -6.97
C ALA A 100 1.32 16.07 -7.77
N GLY A 101 2.20 16.90 -7.21
CA GLY A 101 3.53 17.18 -7.79
C GLY A 101 4.39 15.92 -7.91
N PHE A 102 4.35 15.03 -6.91
CA PHE A 102 5.04 13.74 -6.96
C PHE A 102 4.45 12.84 -8.06
N LEU A 103 3.13 12.68 -8.13
CA LEU A 103 2.45 11.88 -9.14
C LEU A 103 2.77 12.35 -10.56
N ARG A 104 2.77 13.67 -10.79
CA ARG A 104 3.08 14.28 -12.09
C ARG A 104 4.52 13.98 -12.52
N ARG A 105 5.49 14.08 -11.61
CA ARG A 105 6.90 13.73 -11.92
C ARG A 105 7.10 12.23 -12.18
N ASN A 106 6.26 11.38 -11.61
CA ASN A 106 6.34 9.93 -11.75
C ASN A 106 5.22 9.33 -12.61
N LEU A 107 4.56 10.12 -13.42
CA LEU A 107 3.41 9.72 -14.22
C LEU A 107 3.71 8.47 -15.07
N ARG A 108 4.79 8.47 -15.83
CA ARG A 108 5.16 7.33 -16.70
C ARG A 108 5.50 6.06 -15.92
N PRO A 109 6.33 6.08 -14.87
CA PRO A 109 6.55 4.92 -14.01
C PRO A 109 5.26 4.36 -13.38
N ILE A 110 4.34 5.24 -12.95
CA ILE A 110 3.07 4.81 -12.36
C ILE A 110 2.21 4.10 -13.42
N VAL A 111 2.05 4.71 -14.59
CA VAL A 111 1.28 4.09 -15.70
C VAL A 111 1.89 2.74 -16.08
N ASN A 112 3.20 2.66 -16.22
CA ASN A 112 3.89 1.41 -16.54
C ASN A 112 3.66 0.32 -15.47
N SER A 113 3.44 0.69 -14.20
CA SER A 113 3.14 -0.29 -13.14
C SER A 113 1.80 -0.99 -13.31
N PHE A 114 0.91 -0.48 -14.16
CA PHE A 114 -0.36 -1.11 -14.51
C PHE A 114 -0.23 -2.11 -15.67
N THR A 115 0.93 -2.17 -16.34
CA THR A 115 1.17 -3.15 -17.39
C THR A 115 0.99 -4.56 -16.84
N ARG A 116 0.13 -5.35 -17.52
CA ARG A 116 -0.12 -6.74 -17.16
C ARG A 116 0.68 -7.67 -18.06
N ILE A 117 1.28 -8.67 -17.45
CA ILE A 117 1.99 -9.73 -18.15
C ILE A 117 1.31 -11.07 -17.88
N LYS A 118 1.38 -11.95 -18.86
CA LYS A 118 0.91 -13.32 -18.71
C LYS A 118 1.92 -14.10 -17.85
N VAL A 119 1.46 -14.59 -16.73
CA VAL A 119 2.27 -15.34 -15.77
C VAL A 119 1.83 -16.80 -15.79
N TYR A 120 2.81 -17.69 -15.94
CA TYR A 120 2.62 -19.14 -15.84
C TYR A 120 3.04 -19.59 -14.45
N ARG A 121 2.10 -20.12 -13.68
CA ARG A 121 2.41 -20.73 -12.40
C ARG A 121 2.23 -22.24 -12.49
N LYS A 122 3.34 -22.96 -12.37
CA LYS A 122 3.35 -24.41 -12.29
C LYS A 122 3.51 -24.83 -10.83
N SER A 123 2.51 -25.52 -10.29
CA SER A 123 2.63 -26.23 -9.02
C SER A 123 2.53 -27.74 -9.28
N ALA A 124 2.92 -28.57 -8.30
CA ALA A 124 2.89 -30.04 -8.44
C ALA A 124 1.49 -30.59 -8.79
N ARG A 125 0.43 -29.82 -8.65
CA ARG A 125 -0.97 -30.23 -8.86
C ARG A 125 -1.76 -29.39 -9.85
N THR A 126 -1.29 -28.21 -10.24
CA THR A 126 -2.04 -27.30 -11.13
C THR A 126 -1.11 -26.43 -11.96
N GLU A 127 -1.40 -26.34 -13.25
CA GLU A 127 -0.87 -25.30 -14.12
C GLU A 127 -1.93 -24.21 -14.25
N LYS A 128 -1.60 -22.97 -13.90
CA LYS A 128 -2.49 -21.83 -14.06
C LYS A 128 -1.79 -20.74 -14.84
N GLU A 129 -2.47 -20.27 -15.87
CA GLU A 129 -2.14 -19.03 -16.56
C GLU A 129 -3.01 -17.92 -15.98
N TYR A 130 -2.41 -16.79 -15.65
CA TYR A 130 -3.14 -15.62 -15.24
C TYR A 130 -2.39 -14.34 -15.63
N TYR A 131 -3.12 -13.25 -15.74
CA TYR A 131 -2.52 -11.95 -15.97
C TYR A 131 -2.27 -11.27 -14.62
N ALA A 132 -1.04 -10.81 -14.42
CA ALA A 132 -0.65 -10.07 -13.23
C ALA A 132 0.04 -8.76 -13.62
N ARG A 133 -0.10 -7.74 -12.78
CA ARG A 133 0.67 -6.51 -12.94
C ARG A 133 2.16 -6.81 -12.89
N LEU A 134 2.92 -6.12 -13.73
CA LEU A 134 4.37 -6.17 -13.68
C LEU A 134 4.84 -5.60 -12.33
N SER A 135 5.51 -6.41 -11.55
CA SER A 135 6.01 -6.02 -10.22
C SER A 135 7.50 -6.32 -10.08
N ASN A 136 8.16 -5.60 -9.19
CA ASN A 136 9.54 -5.89 -8.82
C ASN A 136 9.71 -7.15 -7.93
N GLY A 137 8.60 -7.80 -7.57
CA GLY A 137 8.61 -8.99 -6.71
C GLY A 137 9.60 -10.08 -7.14
N PRO A 138 9.70 -10.45 -8.44
CA PRO A 138 10.70 -11.40 -8.91
C PRO A 138 12.13 -10.90 -8.67
N MET A 139 12.41 -9.61 -8.91
CA MET A 139 13.74 -9.03 -8.69
C MET A 139 14.06 -8.89 -7.20
N GLU A 140 13.09 -8.54 -6.38
CA GLU A 140 13.24 -8.51 -4.92
C GLU A 140 13.52 -9.90 -4.36
N SER A 141 12.79 -10.91 -4.84
CA SER A 141 13.03 -12.31 -4.48
C SER A 141 14.43 -12.77 -4.90
N PHE A 142 14.86 -12.40 -6.12
CA PHE A 142 16.20 -12.70 -6.60
C PHE A 142 17.28 -12.01 -5.76
N ASN A 143 17.12 -10.72 -5.46
CA ASN A 143 18.05 -9.94 -4.65
C ASN A 143 18.10 -10.39 -3.17
N ARG A 144 17.06 -11.07 -2.69
CA ARG A 144 17.03 -11.65 -1.35
C ARG A 144 17.94 -12.87 -1.22
N LYS A 145 18.08 -13.69 -2.26
CA LYS A 145 18.88 -14.93 -2.22
C LYS A 145 20.31 -14.74 -1.71
N PRO A 146 21.08 -13.74 -2.17
CA PRO A 146 22.42 -13.48 -1.62
C PRO A 146 22.40 -13.16 -0.12
N LYS A 147 21.39 -12.44 0.34
CA LYS A 147 21.24 -12.09 1.78
C LYS A 147 20.93 -13.33 2.61
N ASP A 148 20.05 -14.19 2.13
CA ASP A 148 19.67 -15.43 2.79
C ASP A 148 20.87 -16.40 2.85
N LEU A 149 21.59 -16.56 1.74
CA LEU A 149 22.82 -17.36 1.70
C LEU A 149 23.89 -16.87 2.70
N LYS A 150 24.08 -15.54 2.80
CA LYS A 150 25.02 -14.95 3.77
C LYS A 150 24.60 -15.24 5.20
N ARG A 151 23.30 -15.13 5.49
CA ARG A 151 22.74 -15.38 6.83
C ARG A 151 22.88 -16.85 7.21
N ASP A 152 22.51 -17.77 6.33
CA ASP A 152 22.52 -19.21 6.56
C ASP A 152 23.95 -19.76 6.72
N SER A 153 24.93 -19.12 6.06
CA SER A 153 26.34 -19.45 6.14
C SER A 153 27.10 -18.72 7.26
N ARG A 154 26.38 -18.00 8.14
CA ARG A 154 26.95 -17.17 9.21
C ARG A 154 28.02 -16.16 8.74
N GLY A 155 27.89 -15.71 7.51
CA GLY A 155 28.83 -14.82 6.84
C GLY A 155 29.77 -15.52 5.87
N PHE A 156 30.46 -14.71 5.09
CA PHE A 156 31.46 -15.16 4.13
C PHE A 156 32.75 -14.37 4.34
N SER A 157 33.86 -15.09 4.41
CA SER A 157 35.19 -14.48 4.56
C SER A 157 35.90 -14.24 3.22
N ASP A 158 35.50 -14.99 2.18
CA ASP A 158 36.10 -14.92 0.84
C ASP A 158 35.09 -14.46 -0.21
N PHE A 159 35.48 -13.43 -0.98
CA PHE A 159 34.62 -12.85 -2.01
C PHE A 159 34.36 -13.81 -3.18
N ASN A 160 35.38 -14.51 -3.66
CA ASN A 160 35.25 -15.40 -4.82
C ASN A 160 34.38 -16.59 -4.49
N TYR A 161 34.56 -17.16 -3.30
CA TYR A 161 33.72 -18.25 -2.81
C TYR A 161 32.25 -17.80 -2.68
N THR A 162 32.01 -16.63 -2.11
CA THR A 162 30.69 -16.02 -1.95
C THR A 162 30.03 -15.81 -3.32
N ARG A 163 30.75 -15.18 -4.25
CA ARG A 163 30.28 -14.93 -5.62
C ARG A 163 29.89 -16.23 -6.32
N ASN A 164 30.75 -17.27 -6.25
CA ASN A 164 30.46 -18.53 -6.90
C ASN A 164 29.25 -19.24 -6.32
N ARG A 165 29.07 -19.22 -4.99
CA ARG A 165 27.85 -19.76 -4.34
C ARG A 165 26.57 -19.01 -4.75
N ILE A 166 26.63 -17.69 -4.82
CA ILE A 166 25.49 -16.88 -5.27
C ILE A 166 25.15 -17.24 -6.71
N LEU A 167 26.13 -17.24 -7.62
CA LEU A 167 25.92 -17.58 -9.02
C LEU A 167 25.36 -19.00 -9.19
N TRP A 168 25.81 -19.96 -8.39
CA TRP A 168 25.28 -21.32 -8.44
C TRP A 168 23.84 -21.42 -7.93
N ALA A 169 23.50 -20.73 -6.84
CA ALA A 169 22.16 -20.74 -6.25
C ALA A 169 21.12 -19.96 -7.04
N THR A 170 21.54 -19.14 -8.01
CA THR A 170 20.67 -18.28 -8.82
C THR A 170 20.52 -18.75 -10.27
N ARG A 171 21.05 -19.91 -10.59
CA ARG A 171 20.87 -20.57 -11.90
C ARG A 171 19.48 -21.15 -12.10
#